data_afd968e96ec0d0f7d3c640095caa0f61
#
_entry.id   afd968e96ec0d0f7d3c640095caa0f61
#
_cell.length_a   1.000
_cell.length_b   1.000
_cell.length_c   1.000
_cell.angle_alpha   90.00
_cell.angle_beta   90.00
_cell.angle_gamma   90.00
#
_symmetry.space_group_name_H-M   'P 1'
#
loop_
_entity.id
_entity.type
_entity.pdbx_description
1 polymer ?
#
loop_
_entity_poly.entity_id
_entity_poly.type
_entity_poly.pdbx_seq_one_letter_code
_entity_poly.pdbx_strand_id
1 'polypeptide(L)'
;MANSIACSRKITESPLYVNYLRVKSQGIDTISHPERGFSIIISYMVIKHKRGGVEKQPKKGIYLLPNTLTLCGMFCGFFAILSAINGNFLYAAWAIVLANVFDGLDGWIARLTNTSTRFGIELDSLSDLVAFGVAPAVMMYKWALVPFGRWGWAATFLFVACGALRLARFNIQTGTPGSKSFKGMPIPGAATVMASIVIFYYDFWKGVPEKNVFFLIITILLSLLMVSTIRYHGLKEIDFREKKPFWFLIVFVIILFVLFVHPSTAIFIFAMAYLVWGIIENGYLLVKKRRAKSLERQALVEGSPKQSAERSDSTHQEVKDEGHQDI
;
A
#
# COMPACT_ATOMS: atom_id res chain seq x y z
N MET A 1 -45.06 -10.89 31.56
CA MET A 1 -43.82 -11.44 32.16
C MET A 1 -42.80 -11.99 31.11
N ALA A 2 -43.21 -12.52 29.96
CA ALA A 2 -42.32 -13.09 28.96
C ALA A 2 -41.36 -12.07 28.26
N ASN A 3 -41.77 -10.83 28.06
CA ASN A 3 -40.96 -9.78 27.41
C ASN A 3 -39.84 -9.20 28.31
N SER A 4 -39.92 -9.34 29.61
CA SER A 4 -38.89 -8.89 30.55
C SER A 4 -37.69 -9.83 30.59
N ILE A 5 -37.91 -11.13 30.41
CA ILE A 5 -36.86 -12.18 30.44
C ILE A 5 -36.05 -12.17 29.16
N ALA A 6 -36.68 -11.90 28.01
CA ALA A 6 -36.00 -11.80 26.72
C ALA A 6 -35.10 -10.55 26.60
N CYS A 7 -35.48 -9.44 27.25
CA CYS A 7 -34.66 -8.24 27.30
C CYS A 7 -33.43 -8.42 28.21
N SER A 8 -33.59 -9.12 29.34
CA SER A 8 -32.48 -9.42 30.26
C SER A 8 -31.42 -10.32 29.65
N ARG A 9 -31.79 -11.30 28.82
CA ARG A 9 -30.84 -12.21 28.14
C ARG A 9 -29.98 -11.52 27.05
N LYS A 10 -30.56 -10.57 26.32
CA LYS A 10 -29.82 -9.78 25.33
C LYS A 10 -28.80 -8.82 25.94
N ILE A 11 -28.97 -8.41 27.18
CA ILE A 11 -28.05 -7.49 27.87
C ILE A 11 -26.82 -8.25 28.39
N THR A 12 -26.96 -9.49 28.84
CA THR A 12 -25.87 -10.31 29.37
C THR A 12 -24.94 -10.85 28.28
N GLU A 13 -25.38 -10.96 27.03
CA GLU A 13 -24.59 -11.41 25.89
C GLU A 13 -23.94 -10.27 25.07
N SER A 14 -24.14 -9.01 25.48
CA SER A 14 -23.57 -7.87 24.77
C SER A 14 -22.07 -7.74 25.07
N PRO A 15 -21.23 -7.40 24.06
CA PRO A 15 -19.78 -7.16 24.24
C PRO A 15 -19.48 -6.08 25.29
N LEU A 16 -20.45 -5.22 25.60
CA LEU A 16 -20.39 -4.16 26.61
C LEU A 16 -20.49 -4.70 28.05
N TYR A 17 -21.32 -5.73 28.26
CA TYR A 17 -21.45 -6.37 29.58
C TYR A 17 -20.21 -7.21 29.90
N VAL A 18 -19.62 -7.86 28.91
CA VAL A 18 -18.37 -8.61 29.07
C VAL A 18 -17.20 -7.66 29.38
N ASN A 19 -17.15 -6.47 28.77
CA ASN A 19 -16.14 -5.47 29.08
C ASN A 19 -16.35 -4.81 30.43
N TYR A 20 -17.58 -4.62 30.86
CA TYR A 20 -17.94 -4.15 32.23
C TYR A 20 -17.45 -5.14 33.29
N LEU A 21 -17.69 -6.44 33.10
CA LEU A 21 -17.20 -7.48 34.03
C LEU A 21 -15.65 -7.55 34.04
N ARG A 22 -15.00 -7.31 32.93
CA ARG A 22 -13.54 -7.26 32.83
C ARG A 22 -12.95 -6.06 33.60
N VAL A 23 -13.61 -4.89 33.57
CA VAL A 23 -13.20 -3.70 34.33
C VAL A 23 -13.42 -3.92 35.83
N LYS A 24 -14.51 -4.58 36.23
CA LYS A 24 -14.78 -4.92 37.63
C LYS A 24 -13.78 -5.95 38.19
N SER A 25 -13.28 -6.86 37.37
CA SER A 25 -12.27 -7.85 37.80
C SER A 25 -10.88 -7.25 38.02
N GLN A 26 -10.62 -6.00 37.59
CA GLN A 26 -9.35 -5.29 37.76
C GLN A 26 -9.31 -4.41 39.04
N GLY A 27 -10.23 -4.58 39.99
CA GLY A 27 -10.11 -4.02 41.35
C GLY A 27 -10.32 -2.52 41.45
N ILE A 28 -11.11 -1.91 40.54
CA ILE A 28 -11.54 -0.51 40.70
C ILE A 28 -12.90 -0.51 41.38
N ASP A 29 -12.87 -0.63 42.71
CA ASP A 29 -14.03 -0.47 43.62
C ASP A 29 -14.36 1.01 43.78
N THR A 30 -15.10 1.59 42.84
CA THR A 30 -15.63 2.95 43.04
C THR A 30 -16.96 3.13 42.30
N ILE A 31 -17.96 2.34 42.64
CA ILE A 31 -19.36 2.75 42.42
C ILE A 31 -20.23 2.09 43.48
N SER A 32 -20.45 2.77 44.61
CA SER A 32 -21.36 2.35 45.71
C SER A 32 -22.84 2.62 45.42
N HIS A 33 -23.20 3.12 44.21
CA HIS A 33 -24.59 3.37 43.80
C HIS A 33 -24.86 2.88 42.39
N PRO A 34 -25.68 1.84 42.17
CA PRO A 34 -26.01 1.28 40.88
C PRO A 34 -26.71 2.28 39.93
N GLU A 35 -27.43 3.25 40.47
CA GLU A 35 -28.12 4.28 39.66
C GLU A 35 -27.17 5.26 38.98
N ARG A 36 -26.04 5.60 39.60
CA ARG A 36 -25.03 6.49 38.96
C ARG A 36 -24.24 5.80 37.82
N GLY A 37 -23.99 4.50 37.96
CA GLY A 37 -23.34 3.72 36.88
C GLY A 37 -24.17 3.67 35.61
N PHE A 38 -25.50 3.51 35.75
CA PHE A 38 -26.41 3.48 34.61
C PHE A 38 -26.54 4.85 33.93
N SER A 39 -26.57 5.94 34.71
CA SER A 39 -26.61 7.32 34.20
C SER A 39 -25.31 7.66 33.41
N ILE A 40 -24.14 7.23 33.89
CA ILE A 40 -22.86 7.44 33.20
C ILE A 40 -22.80 6.65 31.87
N ILE A 41 -23.29 5.42 31.84
CA ILE A 41 -23.36 4.59 30.62
C ILE A 41 -24.31 5.21 29.60
N ILE A 42 -25.49 5.68 30.05
CA ILE A 42 -26.43 6.38 29.14
C ILE A 42 -25.83 7.70 28.66
N SER A 43 -25.19 8.49 29.53
CA SER A 43 -24.54 9.73 29.16
C SER A 43 -23.40 9.48 28.15
N TYR A 44 -22.62 8.41 28.35
CA TYR A 44 -21.56 8.01 27.41
C TYR A 44 -22.12 7.51 26.06
N MET A 45 -23.21 6.75 26.07
CA MET A 45 -23.91 6.34 24.84
C MET A 45 -24.54 7.54 24.11
N VAL A 46 -25.12 8.47 24.80
CA VAL A 46 -25.69 9.70 24.21
C VAL A 46 -24.60 10.61 23.66
N ILE A 47 -23.48 10.75 24.37
CA ILE A 47 -22.32 11.53 23.92
C ILE A 47 -21.64 10.86 22.74
N LYS A 48 -21.50 9.53 22.71
CA LYS A 48 -20.99 8.76 21.58
C LYS A 48 -21.92 8.82 20.37
N HIS A 49 -23.24 8.82 20.60
CA HIS A 49 -24.23 9.01 19.54
C HIS A 49 -24.28 10.45 19.02
N LYS A 50 -24.03 11.46 19.86
CA LYS A 50 -23.87 12.87 19.41
C LYS A 50 -22.52 13.18 18.78
N ARG A 51 -21.45 12.41 19.08
CA ARG A 51 -20.16 12.53 18.41
C ARG A 51 -20.04 11.69 17.14
N GLY A 52 -20.95 10.76 16.89
CA GLY A 52 -21.28 10.29 15.57
C GLY A 52 -21.84 11.48 14.80
N GLY A 53 -20.95 12.32 14.25
CA GLY A 53 -21.35 13.45 13.44
C GLY A 53 -22.37 12.95 12.44
N VAL A 54 -23.42 13.74 12.22
CA VAL A 54 -24.36 13.57 11.12
C VAL A 54 -23.48 13.43 9.88
N GLU A 55 -23.27 12.19 9.47
CA GLU A 55 -22.63 11.88 8.19
C GLU A 55 -23.57 12.53 7.19
N LYS A 56 -23.20 13.74 6.72
CA LYS A 56 -23.95 14.43 5.69
C LYS A 56 -24.01 13.44 4.55
N GLN A 57 -25.16 12.81 4.39
CA GLN A 57 -25.37 11.89 3.27
C GLN A 57 -25.02 12.68 2.00
N PRO A 58 -24.02 12.26 1.23
CA PRO A 58 -23.63 12.96 0.02
C PRO A 58 -24.87 13.05 -0.85
N LYS A 59 -25.11 14.21 -1.46
CA LYS A 59 -26.26 14.46 -2.33
C LYS A 59 -26.37 13.30 -3.30
N LYS A 60 -27.53 12.63 -3.33
CA LYS A 60 -27.77 11.47 -4.18
C LYS A 60 -27.35 11.80 -5.62
N GLY A 61 -26.30 11.16 -6.12
CA GLY A 61 -25.77 11.35 -7.49
C GLY A 61 -24.28 11.73 -7.57
N ILE A 62 -23.68 12.36 -6.57
CA ILE A 62 -22.26 12.81 -6.65
C ILE A 62 -21.29 11.62 -6.65
N TYR A 63 -21.66 10.49 -6.01
CA TYR A 63 -20.85 9.25 -6.05
C TYR A 63 -20.83 8.56 -7.43
N LEU A 64 -21.73 8.94 -8.34
CA LEU A 64 -21.81 8.35 -9.68
C LEU A 64 -20.59 8.75 -10.51
N LEU A 65 -20.09 9.98 -10.33
CA LEU A 65 -19.01 10.54 -11.15
C LEU A 65 -17.67 9.79 -10.96
N PRO A 66 -17.17 9.54 -9.72
CA PRO A 66 -15.98 8.71 -9.56
C PRO A 66 -16.16 7.29 -10.14
N ASN A 67 -17.28 6.62 -9.84
CA ASN A 67 -17.53 5.27 -10.34
C ASN A 67 -17.60 5.20 -11.88
N THR A 68 -18.09 6.25 -12.54
CA THR A 68 -18.09 6.31 -14.02
C THR A 68 -16.65 6.40 -14.54
N LEU A 69 -15.78 7.19 -13.91
CA LEU A 69 -14.37 7.27 -14.32
C LEU A 69 -13.64 5.94 -14.10
N THR A 70 -13.89 5.26 -12.98
CA THR A 70 -13.37 3.91 -12.73
C THR A 70 -13.81 2.93 -13.83
N LEU A 71 -15.09 2.99 -14.25
CA LEU A 71 -15.58 2.18 -15.37
C LEU A 71 -14.94 2.56 -16.71
N CYS A 72 -14.64 3.85 -16.95
CA CYS A 72 -13.88 4.27 -18.13
C CYS A 72 -12.46 3.70 -18.12
N GLY A 73 -11.79 3.68 -16.95
CA GLY A 73 -10.48 3.04 -16.75
C GLY A 73 -10.55 1.54 -17.06
N MET A 74 -11.57 0.84 -16.54
CA MET A 74 -11.82 -0.58 -16.84
C MET A 74 -12.08 -0.83 -18.31
N PHE A 75 -12.85 0.05 -18.99
CA PHE A 75 -13.08 -0.03 -20.42
C PHE A 75 -11.78 0.11 -21.22
N CYS A 76 -10.89 1.03 -20.84
CA CYS A 76 -9.57 1.17 -21.46
C CYS A 76 -8.74 -0.12 -21.27
N GLY A 77 -8.77 -0.74 -20.09
CA GLY A 77 -8.14 -2.02 -19.84
C GLY A 77 -8.69 -3.15 -20.71
N PHE A 78 -10.01 -3.24 -20.82
CA PHE A 78 -10.68 -4.20 -21.69
C PHE A 78 -10.34 -3.97 -23.18
N PHE A 79 -10.35 -2.73 -23.65
CA PHE A 79 -9.90 -2.36 -25.00
C PHE A 79 -8.42 -2.74 -25.24
N ALA A 80 -7.56 -2.56 -24.24
CA ALA A 80 -6.16 -2.97 -24.32
C ALA A 80 -6.01 -4.49 -24.51
N ILE A 81 -6.83 -5.30 -23.82
CA ILE A 81 -6.84 -6.76 -23.97
C ILE A 81 -7.24 -7.13 -25.41
N LEU A 82 -8.33 -6.58 -25.92
CA LEU A 82 -8.80 -6.85 -27.28
C LEU A 82 -7.77 -6.42 -28.33
N SER A 83 -7.17 -5.24 -28.15
CA SER A 83 -6.11 -4.73 -29.04
C SER A 83 -4.88 -5.64 -29.03
N ALA A 84 -4.46 -6.14 -27.87
CA ALA A 84 -3.34 -7.06 -27.73
C ALA A 84 -3.63 -8.42 -28.40
N ILE A 85 -4.85 -8.95 -28.28
CA ILE A 85 -5.28 -10.19 -28.95
C ILE A 85 -5.22 -10.04 -30.46
N ASN A 86 -5.61 -8.89 -30.97
CA ASN A 86 -5.61 -8.57 -32.40
C ASN A 86 -4.22 -8.15 -32.94
N GLY A 87 -3.17 -8.20 -32.12
CA GLY A 87 -1.80 -7.83 -32.53
C GLY A 87 -1.52 -6.32 -32.54
N ASN A 88 -2.47 -5.48 -32.13
CA ASN A 88 -2.32 -4.03 -32.09
C ASN A 88 -1.70 -3.57 -30.75
N PHE A 89 -0.45 -3.97 -30.50
CA PHE A 89 0.21 -3.77 -29.21
C PHE A 89 0.44 -2.31 -28.84
N LEU A 90 0.68 -1.44 -29.82
CA LEU A 90 0.84 -0.01 -29.58
C LEU A 90 -0.45 0.62 -29.03
N TYR A 91 -1.60 0.27 -29.61
CA TYR A 91 -2.91 0.73 -29.12
C TYR A 91 -3.21 0.15 -27.72
N ALA A 92 -2.85 -1.12 -27.48
CA ALA A 92 -2.98 -1.75 -26.17
C ALA A 92 -2.16 -1.00 -25.11
N ALA A 93 -0.91 -0.67 -25.40
CA ALA A 93 -0.04 0.06 -24.49
C ALA A 93 -0.55 1.48 -24.18
N TRP A 94 -0.99 2.23 -25.18
CA TRP A 94 -1.59 3.55 -24.98
C TRP A 94 -2.91 3.50 -24.19
N ALA A 95 -3.72 2.47 -24.41
CA ALA A 95 -4.94 2.28 -23.64
C ALA A 95 -4.65 2.01 -22.15
N ILE A 96 -3.57 1.27 -21.80
CA ILE A 96 -3.14 1.07 -20.43
C ILE A 96 -2.68 2.41 -19.81
N VAL A 97 -1.95 3.24 -20.55
CA VAL A 97 -1.54 4.57 -20.10
C VAL A 97 -2.76 5.46 -19.86
N LEU A 98 -3.74 5.41 -20.75
CA LEU A 98 -4.98 6.16 -20.60
C LEU A 98 -5.81 5.67 -19.39
N ALA A 99 -5.86 4.36 -19.14
CA ALA A 99 -6.49 3.79 -17.96
C ALA A 99 -5.87 4.36 -16.67
N ASN A 100 -4.53 4.52 -16.63
CA ASN A 100 -3.81 5.11 -15.49
C ASN A 100 -4.20 6.59 -15.25
N VAL A 101 -4.51 7.34 -16.31
CA VAL A 101 -5.02 8.71 -16.18
C VAL A 101 -6.41 8.70 -15.54
N PHE A 102 -7.30 7.80 -15.96
CA PHE A 102 -8.66 7.69 -15.40
C PHE A 102 -8.62 7.28 -13.93
N ASP A 103 -7.77 6.30 -13.53
CA ASP A 103 -7.53 5.89 -12.14
C ASP A 103 -7.03 7.05 -11.26
N GLY A 104 -6.09 7.85 -11.78
CA GLY A 104 -5.64 9.04 -11.06
C GLY A 104 -6.75 10.08 -10.86
N LEU A 105 -7.61 10.26 -11.86
CA LEU A 105 -8.71 11.23 -11.85
C LEU A 105 -9.84 10.81 -10.92
N ASP A 106 -10.28 9.54 -10.94
CA ASP A 106 -11.37 9.07 -10.08
C ASP A 106 -10.99 9.13 -8.60
N GLY A 107 -9.77 8.71 -8.24
CA GLY A 107 -9.25 8.85 -6.89
C GLY A 107 -9.08 10.30 -6.45
N TRP A 108 -8.76 11.23 -7.35
CA TRP A 108 -8.70 12.66 -7.05
C TRP A 108 -10.09 13.25 -6.83
N ILE A 109 -11.05 12.94 -7.70
CA ILE A 109 -12.43 13.42 -7.61
C ILE A 109 -13.13 12.85 -6.38
N ALA A 110 -12.97 11.55 -6.08
CA ALA A 110 -13.53 10.93 -4.88
C ALA A 110 -13.07 11.63 -3.59
N ARG A 111 -11.80 12.06 -3.53
CA ARG A 111 -11.26 12.84 -2.41
C ARG A 111 -11.81 14.26 -2.35
N LEU A 112 -11.92 14.96 -3.47
CA LEU A 112 -12.47 16.32 -3.53
C LEU A 112 -13.94 16.36 -3.10
N THR A 113 -14.70 15.36 -3.50
CA THR A 113 -16.15 15.30 -3.24
C THR A 113 -16.50 14.63 -1.91
N ASN A 114 -15.51 14.06 -1.19
CA ASN A 114 -15.73 13.25 0.02
C ASN A 114 -16.78 12.14 -0.18
N THR A 115 -16.79 11.49 -1.35
CA THR A 115 -17.80 10.49 -1.75
C THR A 115 -17.26 9.07 -1.81
N SER A 116 -16.22 8.74 -1.04
CA SER A 116 -15.68 7.38 -0.96
C SER A 116 -16.73 6.42 -0.38
N THR A 117 -17.24 5.51 -1.20
CA THR A 117 -18.16 4.46 -0.78
C THR A 117 -17.43 3.11 -0.75
N ARG A 118 -17.89 2.16 0.08
CA ARG A 118 -17.35 0.78 0.07
C ARG A 118 -17.48 0.14 -1.31
N PHE A 119 -18.62 0.35 -1.98
CA PHE A 119 -18.83 -0.14 -3.35
C PHE A 119 -17.79 0.45 -4.33
N GLY A 120 -17.50 1.76 -4.25
CA GLY A 120 -16.50 2.40 -5.11
C GLY A 120 -15.10 1.83 -4.90
N ILE A 121 -14.69 1.56 -3.66
CA ILE A 121 -13.38 0.96 -3.34
C ILE A 121 -13.23 -0.45 -3.93
N GLU A 122 -14.28 -1.28 -3.84
CA GLU A 122 -14.26 -2.63 -4.41
C GLU A 122 -14.30 -2.59 -5.95
N LEU A 123 -15.10 -1.69 -6.54
CA LEU A 123 -15.15 -1.49 -7.99
C LEU A 123 -13.81 -1.02 -8.55
N ASP A 124 -13.14 -0.09 -7.86
CA ASP A 124 -11.81 0.40 -8.17
C ASP A 124 -10.78 -0.74 -8.19
N SER A 125 -10.75 -1.57 -7.15
CA SER A 125 -9.86 -2.73 -7.09
C SER A 125 -10.10 -3.76 -8.21
N LEU A 126 -11.35 -3.97 -8.61
CA LEU A 126 -11.67 -4.86 -9.73
C LEU A 126 -11.25 -4.25 -11.07
N SER A 127 -11.48 -2.94 -11.25
CA SER A 127 -11.04 -2.17 -12.41
C SER A 127 -9.53 -2.21 -12.55
N ASP A 128 -8.80 -1.95 -11.45
CA ASP A 128 -7.35 -1.99 -11.37
C ASP A 128 -6.80 -3.35 -11.78
N LEU A 129 -7.40 -4.44 -11.31
CA LEU A 129 -6.96 -5.77 -11.66
C LEU A 129 -7.10 -6.04 -13.16
N VAL A 130 -8.20 -5.58 -13.78
CA VAL A 130 -8.41 -5.73 -15.23
C VAL A 130 -7.44 -4.84 -16.02
N ALA A 131 -7.37 -3.56 -15.69
CA ALA A 131 -6.64 -2.57 -16.48
C ALA A 131 -5.11 -2.65 -16.27
N PHE A 132 -4.65 -2.98 -15.06
CA PHE A 132 -3.22 -2.96 -14.69
C PHE A 132 -2.67 -4.33 -14.32
N GLY A 133 -3.52 -5.35 -14.12
CA GLY A 133 -3.10 -6.72 -13.93
C GLY A 133 -3.19 -7.53 -15.23
N VAL A 134 -4.41 -7.74 -15.72
CA VAL A 134 -4.69 -8.64 -16.84
C VAL A 134 -4.27 -8.03 -18.18
N ALA A 135 -4.61 -6.76 -18.45
CA ALA A 135 -4.33 -6.14 -19.74
C ALA A 135 -2.83 -6.10 -20.08
N PRO A 136 -1.92 -5.59 -19.21
CA PRO A 136 -0.49 -5.61 -19.49
C PRO A 136 0.09 -7.03 -19.55
N ALA A 137 -0.43 -7.99 -18.77
CA ALA A 137 -0.01 -9.39 -18.83
C ALA A 137 -0.32 -10.01 -20.19
N VAL A 138 -1.56 -9.84 -20.69
CA VAL A 138 -1.97 -10.35 -22.02
C VAL A 138 -1.18 -9.66 -23.12
N MET A 139 -0.95 -8.34 -23.01
CA MET A 139 -0.16 -7.59 -23.98
C MET A 139 1.27 -8.11 -24.05
N MET A 140 1.97 -8.24 -22.91
CA MET A 140 3.35 -8.75 -22.85
C MET A 140 3.45 -10.21 -23.33
N TYR A 141 2.47 -11.05 -22.96
CA TYR A 141 2.43 -12.42 -23.42
C TYR A 141 2.40 -12.49 -24.95
N LYS A 142 1.42 -11.83 -25.55
CA LYS A 142 1.21 -11.86 -27.01
C LYS A 142 2.32 -11.17 -27.77
N TRP A 143 2.90 -10.10 -27.22
CA TRP A 143 3.92 -9.30 -27.86
C TRP A 143 5.31 -9.94 -27.81
N ALA A 144 5.74 -10.47 -26.68
CA ALA A 144 7.14 -10.86 -26.47
C ALA A 144 7.34 -12.26 -25.85
N LEU A 145 6.34 -12.82 -25.14
CA LEU A 145 6.56 -14.01 -24.30
C LEU A 145 6.02 -15.31 -24.90
N VAL A 146 5.25 -15.26 -25.99
CA VAL A 146 4.79 -16.46 -26.72
C VAL A 146 5.95 -17.42 -27.07
N PRO A 147 7.13 -16.96 -27.55
CA PRO A 147 8.23 -17.85 -27.92
C PRO A 147 8.85 -18.64 -26.74
N PHE A 148 8.54 -18.28 -25.50
CA PHE A 148 9.03 -18.96 -24.30
C PHE A 148 8.11 -20.11 -23.83
N GLY A 149 6.98 -20.34 -24.51
CA GLY A 149 6.05 -21.42 -24.20
C GLY A 149 5.58 -21.37 -22.74
N ARG A 150 5.81 -22.45 -21.98
CA ARG A 150 5.35 -22.57 -20.58
C ARG A 150 5.92 -21.48 -19.66
N TRP A 151 7.15 -21.04 -19.86
CA TRP A 151 7.77 -19.99 -19.04
C TRP A 151 7.14 -18.62 -19.28
N GLY A 152 6.81 -18.31 -20.54
CA GLY A 152 6.10 -17.06 -20.87
C GLY A 152 4.71 -17.00 -20.22
N TRP A 153 3.96 -18.12 -20.32
CA TRP A 153 2.65 -18.24 -19.68
C TRP A 153 2.74 -18.12 -18.16
N ALA A 154 3.71 -18.83 -17.53
CA ALA A 154 3.90 -18.78 -16.08
C ALA A 154 4.29 -17.37 -15.57
N ALA A 155 5.17 -16.66 -16.30
CA ALA A 155 5.57 -15.31 -15.93
C ALA A 155 4.41 -14.30 -15.99
N THR A 156 3.55 -14.40 -17.01
CA THR A 156 2.37 -13.52 -17.14
C THR A 156 1.33 -13.83 -16.09
N PHE A 157 1.09 -15.12 -15.78
CA PHE A 157 0.21 -15.51 -14.69
C PHE A 157 0.73 -15.01 -13.33
N LEU A 158 2.05 -15.13 -13.09
CA LEU A 158 2.68 -14.62 -11.87
C LEU A 158 2.44 -13.12 -11.72
N PHE A 159 2.50 -12.34 -12.81
CA PHE A 159 2.24 -10.91 -12.78
C PHE A 159 0.81 -10.60 -12.33
N VAL A 160 -0.19 -11.28 -12.90
CA VAL A 160 -1.60 -11.11 -12.52
C VAL A 160 -1.83 -11.52 -11.06
N ALA A 161 -1.30 -12.67 -10.65
CA ALA A 161 -1.44 -13.19 -9.29
C ALA A 161 -0.81 -12.24 -8.25
N CYS A 162 0.40 -11.75 -8.51
CA CYS A 162 1.07 -10.78 -7.63
C CYS A 162 0.31 -9.45 -7.56
N GLY A 163 -0.26 -8.98 -8.67
CA GLY A 163 -1.14 -7.81 -8.71
C GLY A 163 -2.38 -7.98 -7.86
N ALA A 164 -3.08 -9.11 -8.00
CA ALA A 164 -4.26 -9.45 -7.20
C ALA A 164 -3.95 -9.55 -5.69
N LEU A 165 -2.88 -10.25 -5.33
CA LEU A 165 -2.42 -10.36 -3.93
C LEU A 165 -2.08 -8.99 -3.33
N ARG A 166 -1.47 -8.12 -4.12
CA ARG A 166 -1.17 -6.75 -3.69
C ARG A 166 -2.43 -5.94 -3.42
N LEU A 167 -3.43 -5.98 -4.32
CA LEU A 167 -4.70 -5.28 -4.15
C LEU A 167 -5.47 -5.80 -2.93
N ALA A 168 -5.56 -7.12 -2.76
CA ALA A 168 -6.18 -7.74 -1.59
C ALA A 168 -5.50 -7.31 -0.28
N ARG A 169 -4.16 -7.30 -0.24
CA ARG A 169 -3.40 -6.82 0.91
C ARG A 169 -3.66 -5.34 1.20
N PHE A 170 -3.75 -4.51 0.18
CA PHE A 170 -4.03 -3.08 0.31
C PHE A 170 -5.42 -2.84 0.92
N ASN A 171 -6.45 -3.53 0.45
CA ASN A 171 -7.83 -3.40 0.94
C ASN A 171 -7.96 -3.79 2.42
N ILE A 172 -7.25 -4.84 2.86
CA ILE A 172 -7.23 -5.23 4.28
C ILE A 172 -6.54 -4.17 5.15
N GLN A 173 -5.45 -3.55 4.66
CA GLN A 173 -4.67 -2.58 5.43
C GLN A 173 -5.35 -1.23 5.58
N THR A 174 -6.14 -0.79 4.60
CA THR A 174 -6.87 0.49 4.66
C THR A 174 -7.98 0.50 5.72
N GLY A 175 -8.46 -0.66 6.16
CA GLY A 175 -9.44 -0.82 7.25
C GLY A 175 -8.86 -0.69 8.67
N THR A 176 -7.53 -0.61 8.85
CA THR A 176 -6.90 -0.62 10.19
C THR A 176 -6.29 0.74 10.52
N PRO A 177 -6.75 1.45 11.60
CA PRO A 177 -6.17 2.72 12.01
C PRO A 177 -4.69 2.56 12.41
N GLY A 178 -3.79 3.27 11.74
CA GLY A 178 -2.35 3.30 12.07
C GLY A 178 -1.38 2.73 11.04
N SER A 179 -1.84 2.07 9.98
CA SER A 179 -0.97 1.56 8.92
C SER A 179 -0.64 2.64 7.88
N LYS A 180 0.38 3.45 8.15
CA LYS A 180 0.83 4.56 7.27
C LYS A 180 1.84 4.17 6.19
N SER A 181 2.20 2.90 6.00
CA SER A 181 3.31 2.53 5.11
C SER A 181 2.86 1.67 3.94
N PHE A 182 2.84 2.26 2.74
CA PHE A 182 2.67 1.53 1.48
C PHE A 182 3.87 0.60 1.25
N LYS A 183 3.63 -0.71 1.16
CA LYS A 183 4.65 -1.73 0.89
C LYS A 183 4.39 -2.37 -0.48
N GLY A 184 5.42 -2.43 -1.31
CA GLY A 184 5.37 -2.96 -2.68
C GLY A 184 5.12 -1.89 -3.75
N MET A 185 5.54 -2.20 -4.99
CA MET A 185 5.31 -1.34 -6.15
C MET A 185 3.81 -1.25 -6.48
N PRO A 186 3.23 -0.06 -6.75
CA PRO A 186 1.83 0.06 -7.16
C PRO A 186 1.57 -0.66 -8.48
N ILE A 187 0.39 -1.33 -8.59
CA ILE A 187 0.03 -2.08 -9.81
C ILE A 187 -0.08 -1.18 -11.05
N PRO A 188 -0.62 0.08 -10.98
CA PRO A 188 -0.57 1.00 -12.11
C PRO A 188 0.86 1.35 -12.52
N GLY A 189 1.79 1.45 -11.56
CA GLY A 189 3.20 1.70 -11.85
C GLY A 189 3.86 0.55 -12.62
N ALA A 190 3.64 -0.70 -12.20
CA ALA A 190 4.16 -1.87 -12.91
C ALA A 190 3.58 -2.01 -14.33
N ALA A 191 2.28 -1.76 -14.49
CA ALA A 191 1.59 -1.73 -15.78
C ALA A 191 2.15 -0.64 -16.71
N THR A 192 2.42 0.56 -16.16
CA THR A 192 3.02 1.68 -16.90
C THR A 192 4.43 1.34 -17.38
N VAL A 193 5.24 0.66 -16.58
CA VAL A 193 6.57 0.18 -17.02
C VAL A 193 6.44 -0.78 -18.20
N MET A 194 5.54 -1.76 -18.14
CA MET A 194 5.30 -2.68 -19.27
C MET A 194 4.82 -1.94 -20.52
N ALA A 195 3.82 -1.06 -20.37
CA ALA A 195 3.29 -0.28 -21.48
C ALA A 195 4.35 0.64 -22.10
N SER A 196 5.18 1.30 -21.29
CA SER A 196 6.24 2.18 -21.74
C SER A 196 7.31 1.45 -22.53
N ILE A 197 7.67 0.23 -22.14
CA ILE A 197 8.61 -0.64 -22.88
C ILE A 197 8.07 -0.92 -24.29
N VAL A 198 6.79 -1.28 -24.40
CA VAL A 198 6.15 -1.56 -25.69
C VAL A 198 6.11 -0.31 -26.57
N ILE A 199 5.67 0.85 -26.01
CA ILE A 199 5.58 2.12 -26.73
C ILE A 199 6.98 2.53 -27.24
N PHE A 200 7.99 2.49 -26.38
CA PHE A 200 9.36 2.83 -26.71
C PHE A 200 9.93 1.90 -27.77
N TYR A 201 9.69 0.59 -27.67
CA TYR A 201 10.17 -0.38 -28.63
C TYR A 201 9.57 -0.14 -30.03
N TYR A 202 8.27 0.17 -30.11
CA TYR A 202 7.61 0.46 -31.37
C TYR A 202 8.09 1.74 -32.04
N ASP A 203 8.48 2.74 -31.26
CA ASP A 203 9.00 4.00 -31.74
C ASP A 203 10.34 3.82 -32.48
N PHE A 204 11.20 2.96 -31.92
CA PHE A 204 12.54 2.73 -32.46
C PHE A 204 12.64 1.56 -33.46
N TRP A 205 11.96 0.43 -33.22
CA TRP A 205 12.11 -0.80 -34.01
C TRP A 205 10.88 -1.19 -34.83
N LYS A 206 9.76 -0.53 -34.66
CA LYS A 206 8.49 -0.70 -35.43
C LYS A 206 8.01 -2.14 -35.61
N GLY A 207 8.16 -2.99 -34.60
CA GLY A 207 7.79 -4.39 -34.73
C GLY A 207 7.60 -5.16 -33.42
N VAL A 208 7.45 -6.47 -33.58
CA VAL A 208 7.42 -7.43 -32.47
C VAL A 208 8.88 -7.87 -32.21
N PRO A 209 9.32 -7.92 -30.95
CA PRO A 209 10.69 -8.33 -30.66
C PRO A 209 10.89 -9.81 -30.99
N GLU A 210 12.10 -10.15 -31.43
CA GLU A 210 12.57 -11.51 -31.45
C GLU A 210 12.62 -12.08 -30.01
N LYS A 211 12.79 -13.40 -29.88
CA LYS A 211 12.89 -14.07 -28.59
C LYS A 211 14.04 -13.46 -27.75
N ASN A 212 13.68 -12.60 -26.78
CA ASN A 212 14.65 -11.94 -25.90
C ASN A 212 14.29 -12.19 -24.44
N VAL A 213 15.20 -12.84 -23.72
CA VAL A 213 15.05 -13.20 -22.29
C VAL A 213 14.82 -11.97 -21.39
N PHE A 214 15.23 -10.78 -21.83
CA PHE A 214 15.02 -9.54 -21.12
C PHE A 214 13.54 -9.31 -20.76
N PHE A 215 12.62 -9.55 -21.71
CA PHE A 215 11.17 -9.35 -21.47
C PHE A 215 10.59 -10.34 -20.45
N LEU A 216 11.14 -11.57 -20.42
CA LEU A 216 10.77 -12.55 -19.42
C LEU A 216 11.25 -12.12 -18.03
N ILE A 217 12.52 -11.72 -17.93
CA ILE A 217 13.13 -11.29 -16.66
C ILE A 217 12.41 -10.05 -16.11
N ILE A 218 12.14 -9.04 -16.93
CA ILE A 218 11.47 -7.81 -16.46
C ILE A 218 10.04 -8.10 -15.99
N THR A 219 9.31 -9.00 -16.65
CA THR A 219 7.97 -9.40 -16.24
C THR A 219 7.99 -10.08 -14.87
N ILE A 220 8.91 -11.01 -14.63
CA ILE A 220 9.08 -11.69 -13.33
C ILE A 220 9.54 -10.68 -12.27
N LEU A 221 10.48 -9.80 -12.59
CA LEU A 221 10.99 -8.78 -11.68
C LEU A 221 9.87 -7.86 -11.20
N LEU A 222 9.04 -7.33 -12.11
CA LEU A 222 7.90 -6.47 -11.77
C LEU A 222 6.88 -7.21 -10.90
N SER A 223 6.62 -8.49 -11.19
CA SER A 223 5.73 -9.34 -10.37
C SER A 223 6.22 -9.44 -8.94
N LEU A 224 7.50 -9.73 -8.74
CA LEU A 224 8.10 -9.84 -7.41
C LEU A 224 8.17 -8.50 -6.68
N LEU A 225 8.43 -7.39 -7.40
CA LEU A 225 8.44 -6.05 -6.83
C LEU A 225 7.07 -5.63 -6.28
N MET A 226 5.97 -6.04 -6.91
CA MET A 226 4.60 -5.75 -6.42
C MET A 226 4.32 -6.38 -5.06
N VAL A 227 4.77 -7.62 -4.81
CA VAL A 227 4.54 -8.34 -3.53
C VAL A 227 5.63 -8.04 -2.51
N SER A 228 6.76 -7.48 -2.92
CA SER A 228 7.88 -7.18 -2.03
C SER A 228 7.48 -6.23 -0.90
N THR A 229 8.26 -6.24 0.18
CA THR A 229 8.10 -5.31 1.31
C THR A 229 8.82 -3.97 1.08
N ILE A 230 9.24 -3.72 -0.15
CA ILE A 230 9.91 -2.50 -0.61
C ILE A 230 8.97 -1.31 -0.43
N ARG A 231 9.43 -0.26 0.23
CA ARG A 231 8.66 0.98 0.39
C ARG A 231 8.82 1.82 -0.86
N TYR A 232 7.77 1.95 -1.64
CA TYR A 232 7.70 2.96 -2.68
C TYR A 232 6.98 4.18 -2.11
N HIS A 233 7.65 5.34 -2.11
CA HIS A 233 6.99 6.60 -1.77
C HIS A 233 5.98 6.92 -2.88
N GLY A 234 4.71 6.95 -2.51
CA GLY A 234 3.68 7.46 -3.42
C GLY A 234 3.88 8.96 -3.60
N LEU A 235 3.55 9.48 -4.79
CA LEU A 235 3.55 10.92 -5.10
C LEU A 235 2.68 11.76 -4.13
N LYS A 236 1.96 11.13 -3.21
CA LYS A 236 1.08 11.75 -2.20
C LYS A 236 1.79 12.50 -1.07
N GLU A 237 3.10 12.31 -0.87
CA GLU A 237 3.85 12.98 0.21
C GLU A 237 4.46 14.33 -0.22
N ILE A 238 4.24 14.75 -1.47
CA ILE A 238 4.66 16.06 -1.93
C ILE A 238 3.71 17.10 -1.32
N ASP A 239 4.14 17.76 -0.26
CA ASP A 239 3.38 18.84 0.38
C ASP A 239 3.43 20.09 -0.51
N PHE A 240 2.35 20.33 -1.26
CA PHE A 240 2.22 21.49 -2.16
C PHE A 240 2.04 22.81 -1.41
N ARG A 241 1.95 22.80 -0.08
CA ARG A 241 1.77 24.02 0.74
C ARG A 241 3.08 24.78 1.01
N GLU A 242 4.22 24.13 0.91
CA GLU A 242 5.49 24.84 1.02
C GLU A 242 5.74 25.70 -0.23
N LYS A 243 6.26 26.90 -0.04
CA LYS A 243 6.64 27.81 -1.14
C LYS A 243 7.70 27.13 -1.99
N LYS A 244 7.30 26.52 -3.11
CA LYS A 244 8.21 25.86 -4.04
C LYS A 244 9.07 26.91 -4.72
N PRO A 245 10.41 26.74 -4.81
CA PRO A 245 11.27 27.68 -5.50
C PRO A 245 10.90 27.75 -6.99
N PHE A 246 11.11 28.93 -7.60
CA PHE A 246 10.84 29.17 -9.04
C PHE A 246 11.46 28.11 -9.96
N TRP A 247 12.58 27.53 -9.55
CA TRP A 247 13.22 26.39 -10.23
C TRP A 247 12.28 25.19 -10.46
N PHE A 248 11.39 24.93 -9.52
CA PHE A 248 10.42 23.83 -9.65
C PHE A 248 9.46 24.05 -10.83
N LEU A 249 9.04 25.30 -11.06
CA LEU A 249 8.21 25.67 -12.22
C LEU A 249 8.96 25.44 -13.54
N ILE A 250 10.25 25.82 -13.59
CA ILE A 250 11.08 25.61 -14.80
C ILE A 250 11.21 24.12 -15.11
N VAL A 251 11.54 23.30 -14.11
CA VAL A 251 11.63 21.84 -14.26
C VAL A 251 10.31 21.24 -14.72
N PHE A 252 9.19 21.69 -14.14
CA PHE A 252 7.86 21.24 -14.54
C PHE A 252 7.55 21.57 -16.00
N VAL A 253 7.86 22.77 -16.45
CA VAL A 253 7.67 23.19 -17.86
C VAL A 253 8.56 22.37 -18.80
N ILE A 254 9.82 22.12 -18.43
CA ILE A 254 10.73 21.27 -19.22
C ILE A 254 10.18 19.84 -19.34
N ILE A 255 9.71 19.26 -18.24
CA ILE A 255 9.09 17.93 -18.23
C ILE A 255 7.87 17.90 -19.16
N LEU A 256 7.00 18.91 -19.06
CA LEU A 256 5.82 19.03 -19.91
C LEU A 256 6.20 19.16 -21.39
N PHE A 257 7.23 19.96 -21.70
CA PHE A 257 7.75 20.13 -23.06
C PHE A 257 8.29 18.79 -23.65
N VAL A 258 9.10 18.05 -22.87
CA VAL A 258 9.64 16.76 -23.29
C VAL A 258 8.52 15.73 -23.50
N LEU A 259 7.50 15.73 -22.60
CA LEU A 259 6.33 14.87 -22.73
C LEU A 259 5.51 15.18 -23.99
N PHE A 260 5.46 16.44 -24.41
CA PHE A 260 4.71 16.86 -25.60
C PHE A 260 5.47 16.56 -26.90
N VAL A 261 6.80 16.75 -26.92
CA VAL A 261 7.64 16.55 -28.15
C VAL A 261 7.91 15.07 -28.42
N HIS A 262 8.24 14.30 -27.38
CA HIS A 262 8.55 12.86 -27.47
C HIS A 262 7.85 12.06 -26.37
N PRO A 263 6.53 11.85 -26.48
CA PRO A 263 5.75 11.19 -25.41
C PRO A 263 6.21 9.77 -25.11
N SER A 264 6.58 8.99 -26.12
CA SER A 264 7.08 7.62 -25.99
C SER A 264 8.34 7.54 -25.14
N THR A 265 9.33 8.33 -25.48
CA THR A 265 10.62 8.40 -24.77
C THR A 265 10.44 8.95 -23.36
N ALA A 266 9.63 9.99 -23.19
CA ALA A 266 9.38 10.59 -21.89
C ALA A 266 8.73 9.60 -20.92
N ILE A 267 7.63 8.93 -21.32
CA ILE A 267 6.93 7.94 -20.49
C ILE A 267 7.89 6.80 -20.11
N PHE A 268 8.72 6.33 -21.06
CA PHE A 268 9.70 5.29 -20.80
C PHE A 268 10.73 5.71 -19.76
N ILE A 269 11.34 6.91 -19.91
CA ILE A 269 12.34 7.41 -18.97
C ILE A 269 11.73 7.58 -17.57
N PHE A 270 10.53 8.18 -17.46
CA PHE A 270 9.87 8.35 -16.17
C PHE A 270 9.51 7.01 -15.51
N ALA A 271 8.99 6.05 -16.27
CA ALA A 271 8.64 4.73 -15.76
C ALA A 271 9.88 3.96 -15.28
N MET A 272 10.98 4.01 -16.04
CA MET A 272 12.24 3.38 -15.65
C MET A 272 12.92 4.09 -14.48
N ALA A 273 12.89 5.42 -14.44
CA ALA A 273 13.40 6.19 -13.31
C ALA A 273 12.64 5.86 -12.02
N TYR A 274 11.31 5.74 -12.08
CA TYR A 274 10.47 5.32 -10.94
C TYR A 274 10.82 3.91 -10.47
N LEU A 275 11.01 2.96 -11.40
CA LEU A 275 11.41 1.59 -11.09
C LEU A 275 12.77 1.55 -10.37
N VAL A 276 13.77 2.23 -10.94
CA VAL A 276 15.15 2.25 -10.43
C VAL A 276 15.22 2.96 -9.09
N TRP A 277 14.54 4.09 -8.94
CA TRP A 277 14.49 4.85 -7.68
C TRP A 277 14.00 3.99 -6.53
N GLY A 278 12.88 3.27 -6.71
CA GLY A 278 12.34 2.38 -5.67
C GLY A 278 13.31 1.28 -5.25
N ILE A 279 14.09 0.73 -6.19
CA ILE A 279 15.10 -0.30 -5.90
C ILE A 279 16.28 0.29 -5.12
N ILE A 280 16.81 1.46 -5.54
CA ILE A 280 17.95 2.13 -4.92
C ILE A 280 17.62 2.57 -3.49
N GLU A 281 16.49 3.24 -3.29
CA GLU A 281 16.05 3.72 -1.98
C GLU A 281 15.97 2.58 -0.97
N ASN A 282 15.42 1.46 -1.40
CA ASN A 282 15.27 0.31 -0.52
C ASN A 282 16.61 -0.40 -0.23
N GLY A 283 17.49 -0.49 -1.23
CA GLY A 283 18.86 -0.95 -1.02
C GLY A 283 19.59 -0.14 0.06
N TYR A 284 19.48 1.18 -0.02
CA TYR A 284 20.05 2.10 0.98
C TYR A 284 19.46 1.86 2.38
N LEU A 285 18.14 1.73 2.50
CA LEU A 285 17.47 1.47 3.77
C LEU A 285 17.84 0.12 4.38
N LEU A 286 18.03 -0.92 3.56
CA LEU A 286 18.48 -2.23 4.04
C LEU A 286 19.92 -2.20 4.55
N VAL A 287 20.82 -1.51 3.85
CA VAL A 287 22.21 -1.32 4.28
C VAL A 287 22.26 -0.53 5.58
N LYS A 288 21.49 0.56 5.70
CA LYS A 288 21.40 1.36 6.92
C LYS A 288 20.89 0.54 8.12
N LYS A 289 19.86 -0.29 7.92
CA LYS A 289 19.34 -1.19 8.99
C LYS A 289 20.36 -2.26 9.39
N ARG A 290 21.09 -2.83 8.43
CA ARG A 290 22.15 -3.81 8.74
C ARG A 290 23.28 -3.19 9.55
N ARG A 291 23.73 -1.97 9.18
CA ARG A 291 24.74 -1.21 9.93
C ARG A 291 24.29 -0.87 11.35
N ALA A 292 23.03 -0.41 11.51
CA ALA A 292 22.50 -0.11 12.85
C ALA A 292 22.48 -1.36 13.74
N LYS A 293 22.01 -2.51 13.22
CA LYS A 293 22.03 -3.77 13.97
C LYS A 293 23.43 -4.29 14.29
N SER A 294 24.43 -4.05 13.43
CA SER A 294 25.82 -4.44 13.72
C SER A 294 26.42 -3.59 14.82
N LEU A 295 26.16 -2.28 14.83
CA LEU A 295 26.60 -1.37 15.90
C LEU A 295 25.93 -1.70 17.24
N GLU A 296 24.64 -2.03 17.24
CA GLU A 296 23.93 -2.46 18.45
C GLU A 296 24.50 -3.76 19.01
N ARG A 297 24.85 -4.74 18.17
CA ARG A 297 25.51 -5.97 18.59
C ARG A 297 26.91 -5.72 19.14
N GLN A 298 27.70 -4.82 18.55
CA GLN A 298 29.04 -4.45 19.05
C GLN A 298 28.94 -3.78 20.41
N ALA A 299 27.99 -2.85 20.61
CA ALA A 299 27.77 -2.19 21.88
C ALA A 299 27.34 -3.18 22.99
N LEU A 300 26.54 -4.19 22.67
CA LEU A 300 26.15 -5.25 23.61
C LEU A 300 27.36 -6.15 24.00
N VAL A 301 28.28 -6.42 23.08
CA VAL A 301 29.48 -7.20 23.34
C VAL A 301 30.50 -6.40 24.18
N GLU A 302 30.65 -5.11 23.88
CA GLU A 302 31.56 -4.21 24.66
C GLU A 302 31.02 -3.85 26.04
N GLY A 303 29.69 -3.81 26.22
CA GLY A 303 29.07 -3.55 27.55
C GLY A 303 29.06 -4.76 28.50
N SER A 304 29.22 -5.96 27.97
CA SER A 304 29.18 -7.21 28.77
C SER A 304 30.40 -7.47 29.70
N PRO A 305 31.65 -7.09 29.37
CA PRO A 305 32.81 -7.43 30.24
C PRO A 305 32.98 -6.56 31.48
N LYS A 306 32.39 -5.35 31.55
CA LYS A 306 32.57 -4.47 32.71
C LYS A 306 31.69 -4.84 33.91
N GLN A 307 30.51 -5.37 33.72
CA GLN A 307 29.63 -5.78 34.83
C GLN A 307 30.05 -7.08 35.52
N SER A 308 30.76 -7.97 34.81
CA SER A 308 31.29 -9.20 35.43
C SER A 308 32.56 -8.94 36.24
N ALA A 309 33.37 -7.95 35.88
CA ALA A 309 34.56 -7.56 36.63
C ALA A 309 34.21 -6.82 37.93
N GLU A 310 33.25 -5.90 37.93
CA GLU A 310 32.80 -5.21 39.16
C GLU A 310 32.08 -6.16 40.13
N ARG A 311 31.40 -7.20 39.65
CA ARG A 311 30.74 -8.19 40.49
C ARG A 311 31.74 -9.16 41.16
N SER A 312 32.86 -9.46 40.52
CA SER A 312 33.91 -10.29 41.11
C SER A 312 34.74 -9.53 42.14
N ASP A 313 34.96 -8.22 42.00
CA ASP A 313 35.67 -7.40 42.96
C ASP A 313 34.87 -7.12 44.25
N SER A 314 33.54 -6.91 44.12
CA SER A 314 32.69 -6.72 45.29
C SER A 314 32.56 -8.00 46.13
N THR A 315 32.56 -9.19 45.50
CA THR A 315 32.50 -10.47 46.23
C THR A 315 33.81 -10.81 46.95
N HIS A 316 34.97 -10.36 46.43
CA HIS A 316 36.27 -10.54 47.08
C HIS A 316 36.53 -9.55 48.24
N GLN A 317 35.87 -8.40 48.30
CA GLN A 317 35.91 -7.46 49.41
C GLN A 317 35.02 -7.90 50.57
N GLU A 318 33.80 -8.40 50.34
CA GLU A 318 32.94 -8.92 51.42
C GLU A 318 33.55 -10.12 52.16
N VAL A 319 34.25 -11.02 51.46
CA VAL A 319 34.92 -12.18 52.11
C VAL A 319 36.15 -11.78 52.92
N LYS A 320 36.79 -10.62 52.71
CA LYS A 320 37.92 -10.13 53.52
C LYS A 320 37.48 -9.43 54.77
N ASP A 321 36.32 -8.80 54.82
CA ASP A 321 35.86 -8.08 56.02
C ASP A 321 35.20 -9.01 57.05
N GLU A 322 34.65 -10.18 56.66
CA GLU A 322 34.13 -11.17 57.64
C GLU A 322 35.23 -12.01 58.34
N GLY A 323 36.46 -12.02 57.83
CA GLY A 323 37.60 -12.78 58.42
C GLY A 323 38.37 -12.07 59.55
N HIS A 324 37.97 -10.87 60.01
CA HIS A 324 38.73 -10.06 60.97
C HIS A 324 37.98 -9.74 62.27
N GLN A 325 36.84 -10.41 62.55
CA GLN A 325 36.10 -10.20 63.83
C GLN A 325 36.10 -11.34 64.82
N ASP A 326 36.88 -12.39 64.61
CA ASP A 326 37.05 -13.46 65.61
C ASP A 326 38.57 -13.66 65.95
N ILE A 327 39.19 -12.78 66.80
CA ILE A 327 40.27 -13.06 67.72
C ILE A 327 40.18 -12.05 68.85
#